data_c1e3d66804dcdf4698f6902318a71ed0
#
_entry.id   c1e3d66804dcdf4698f6902318a71ed0
#
_cell.length_a   1.000
_cell.length_b   1.000
_cell.length_c   1.000
_cell.angle_alpha   90.00
_cell.angle_beta   90.00
_cell.angle_gamma   90.00
#
_symmetry.space_group_name_H-M   'P 1'
#
loop_
_entity.id
_entity.type
_entity.pdbx_description
1 polymer ?
#
loop_
_entity_poly.entity_id
_entity_poly.type
_entity_poly.pdbx_seq_one_letter_code
_entity_poly.pdbx_strand_id
1 'polypeptide(L)'
;MNSRLLLEALQAAETHHASLFEEVRTRSVDIRSGMDNPLLTAHRIEIRQLADQFLAQPIEALPFSAFRLFQVNGSRKEFEKIYFDRRRRLAAFAIAALLEEDAAFIPALEDIIWAICDEYTWCLPAHLNVQDSEEEDDAPRHVDLFASETAHALSEICHLFKDRLDPQIVKRARHEVIRRVLNPYMQLKRVFGWETATNNWSAVCAGSIGMAAIYMIQDSRILMPVLNRVLEAMACFLEGFTEEGACLEGLGYWYYGFGYYVYFAELLKQRTGGRVDLLLVEKKAQRIAEFPQFCFLQENHVANFSDCGRTSGIQPGLFSRLCQRIEQLRIPSLSHRSNSIDHCGRFATAMRDLAWTDYALLKKREGLPLRSEFLQEAEWMVSRCQVNGKLFSFAAKGGHNAEPHNHNDIGHFVWIVDGVRWLEDLGAGLYTRQYFGDERYSILCNSSAGHSVPIINGCFQSEGEQYRSQVVEVGIQDGRDRFLLDLRQAYDVPHLHKLERLFDLDKQQGKLTITDSYDFTESPTSITERFITLYPPEVGKEGEIILSASDGQKLRLMYDARQLNAAIQTAEHLDHSGNAETVYLVDLKSVDTARQQVISMTLEPMF
;
A
#
# COMPACT_ATOMS: atom_id res chain seq x y z
N MET A 1 8.29 -13.61 -22.16
CA MET A 1 8.58 -15.08 -22.28
C MET A 1 8.13 -15.58 -23.65
N ASN A 2 8.81 -16.60 -24.27
CA ASN A 2 8.39 -17.15 -25.57
C ASN A 2 7.16 -18.07 -25.40
N SER A 3 6.09 -17.82 -26.18
CA SER A 3 4.82 -18.57 -26.15
C SER A 3 4.99 -20.09 -26.33
N ARG A 4 5.95 -20.51 -27.17
CA ARG A 4 6.24 -21.93 -27.40
C ARG A 4 6.80 -22.59 -26.12
N LEU A 5 7.74 -21.93 -25.43
CA LEU A 5 8.32 -22.45 -24.17
C LEU A 5 7.27 -22.55 -23.07
N LEU A 6 6.36 -21.57 -23.00
CA LEU A 6 5.25 -21.61 -22.06
C LEU A 6 4.32 -22.79 -22.34
N LEU A 7 3.94 -23.02 -23.60
CA LEU A 7 3.09 -24.15 -23.98
C LEU A 7 3.76 -25.50 -23.64
N GLU A 8 5.02 -25.66 -23.98
CA GLU A 8 5.80 -26.86 -23.67
C GLU A 8 5.87 -27.10 -22.13
N ALA A 9 6.06 -26.05 -21.34
CA ALA A 9 6.06 -26.13 -19.87
C ALA A 9 4.68 -26.55 -19.31
N LEU A 10 3.61 -25.97 -19.82
CA LEU A 10 2.23 -26.29 -19.41
C LEU A 10 1.85 -27.73 -19.74
N GLN A 11 2.19 -28.21 -20.94
CA GLN A 11 1.89 -29.59 -21.41
C GLN A 11 2.70 -30.62 -20.62
N ALA A 12 3.96 -30.35 -20.35
CA ALA A 12 4.81 -31.25 -19.56
C ALA A 12 4.37 -31.40 -18.11
N ALA A 13 3.52 -30.50 -17.61
CA ALA A 13 3.05 -30.45 -16.24
C ALA A 13 1.51 -30.54 -16.12
N GLU A 14 0.82 -31.13 -17.08
CA GLU A 14 -0.66 -31.25 -17.06
C GLU A 14 -1.19 -31.94 -15.80
N THR A 15 -0.50 -32.96 -15.31
CA THR A 15 -0.87 -33.68 -14.08
C THR A 15 -0.82 -32.83 -12.83
N HIS A 16 -0.06 -31.73 -12.82
CA HIS A 16 0.04 -30.82 -11.66
C HIS A 16 -1.24 -30.02 -11.42
N HIS A 17 -2.16 -29.96 -12.37
CA HIS A 17 -3.42 -29.25 -12.18
C HIS A 17 -4.22 -29.78 -10.98
N ALA A 18 -4.22 -31.08 -10.74
CA ALA A 18 -4.97 -31.69 -9.64
C ALA A 18 -4.42 -31.34 -8.26
N SER A 19 -3.12 -31.03 -8.15
CA SER A 19 -2.41 -30.70 -6.90
C SER A 19 -2.09 -29.20 -6.74
N LEU A 20 -2.73 -28.35 -7.55
CA LEU A 20 -2.53 -26.90 -7.39
C LEU A 20 -2.92 -26.44 -5.98
N PHE A 21 -2.01 -25.69 -5.36
CA PHE A 21 -2.16 -25.13 -4.03
C PHE A 21 -2.50 -26.16 -2.93
N GLU A 22 -2.05 -27.41 -3.10
CA GLU A 22 -2.30 -28.50 -2.14
C GLU A 22 -1.66 -28.22 -0.76
N GLU A 23 -0.62 -27.39 -0.71
CA GLU A 23 0.03 -26.98 0.53
C GLU A 23 -0.94 -26.38 1.56
N VAL A 24 -2.05 -25.76 1.13
CA VAL A 24 -3.07 -25.24 2.04
C VAL A 24 -3.80 -26.36 2.78
N ARG A 25 -4.05 -27.48 2.13
CA ARG A 25 -4.72 -28.65 2.77
C ARG A 25 -3.81 -29.29 3.81
N THR A 26 -2.54 -29.49 3.47
CA THR A 26 -1.53 -29.98 4.43
C THR A 26 -1.44 -29.07 5.64
N ARG A 27 -1.30 -27.76 5.41
CA ARG A 27 -1.20 -26.77 6.48
C ARG A 27 -2.46 -26.75 7.38
N SER A 28 -3.65 -26.89 6.79
CA SER A 28 -4.89 -26.95 7.56
C SER A 28 -4.96 -28.16 8.48
N VAL A 29 -4.46 -29.32 8.04
CA VAL A 29 -4.34 -30.52 8.88
C VAL A 29 -3.35 -30.29 10.02
N ASP A 30 -2.18 -29.72 9.74
CA ASP A 30 -1.15 -29.41 10.74
C ASP A 30 -1.70 -28.49 11.84
N ILE A 31 -2.44 -27.45 11.46
CA ILE A 31 -3.06 -26.50 12.41
C ILE A 31 -4.10 -27.20 13.29
N ARG A 32 -4.96 -28.03 12.70
CA ARG A 32 -5.96 -28.80 13.49
C ARG A 32 -5.30 -29.78 14.44
N SER A 33 -4.14 -30.33 14.07
CA SER A 33 -3.36 -31.26 14.89
C SER A 33 -2.53 -30.57 15.98
N GLY A 34 -2.66 -29.25 16.14
CA GLY A 34 -2.01 -28.49 17.21
C GLY A 34 -0.58 -28.05 16.90
N MET A 35 -0.30 -27.72 15.62
CA MET A 35 0.99 -27.13 15.23
C MET A 35 1.35 -25.93 16.12
N ASP A 36 2.55 -25.90 16.65
CA ASP A 36 3.10 -24.77 17.42
C ASP A 36 3.55 -23.65 16.46
N ASN A 37 2.59 -22.78 16.13
CA ASN A 37 2.83 -21.59 15.30
C ASN A 37 1.91 -20.46 15.79
N PRO A 38 2.43 -19.50 16.59
CA PRO A 38 1.63 -18.45 17.19
C PRO A 38 0.92 -17.54 16.17
N LEU A 39 1.53 -17.32 15.00
CA LEU A 39 0.91 -16.52 13.93
C LEU A 39 -0.30 -17.23 13.33
N LEU A 40 -0.20 -18.53 13.07
CA LEU A 40 -1.31 -19.34 12.57
C LEU A 40 -2.39 -19.56 13.62
N THR A 41 -2.02 -19.70 14.89
CA THR A 41 -2.98 -19.76 16.00
C THR A 41 -3.79 -18.47 16.08
N ALA A 42 -3.13 -17.32 16.01
CA ALA A 42 -3.82 -16.03 15.99
C ALA A 42 -4.70 -15.87 14.74
N HIS A 43 -4.22 -16.28 13.56
CA HIS A 43 -5.00 -16.29 12.32
C HIS A 43 -6.27 -17.14 12.46
N ARG A 44 -6.15 -18.37 13.00
CA ARG A 44 -7.29 -19.27 13.22
C ARG A 44 -8.34 -18.66 14.14
N ILE A 45 -7.90 -18.07 15.28
CA ILE A 45 -8.82 -17.45 16.27
C ILE A 45 -9.59 -16.31 15.62
N GLU A 46 -8.93 -15.42 14.91
CA GLU A 46 -9.53 -14.27 14.25
C GLU A 46 -10.52 -14.68 13.16
N ILE A 47 -10.15 -15.65 12.32
CA ILE A 47 -11.03 -16.23 11.29
C ILE A 47 -12.28 -16.85 11.93
N ARG A 48 -12.10 -17.64 13.01
CA ARG A 48 -13.23 -18.28 13.70
C ARG A 48 -14.18 -17.23 14.27
N GLN A 49 -13.66 -16.22 14.96
CA GLN A 49 -14.49 -15.14 15.53
C GLN A 49 -15.27 -14.38 14.44
N LEU A 50 -14.63 -14.07 13.32
CA LEU A 50 -15.27 -13.40 12.20
C LEU A 50 -16.33 -14.27 11.53
N ALA A 51 -16.06 -15.57 11.33
CA ALA A 51 -17.02 -16.51 10.77
C ALA A 51 -18.24 -16.70 11.68
N ASP A 52 -18.06 -16.83 12.99
CA ASP A 52 -19.16 -16.93 13.96
C ASP A 52 -20.02 -15.65 13.98
N GLN A 53 -19.38 -14.47 13.91
CA GLN A 53 -20.10 -13.21 13.78
C GLN A 53 -20.96 -13.17 12.51
N PHE A 54 -20.43 -13.64 11.40
CA PHE A 54 -21.15 -13.65 10.13
C PHE A 54 -22.26 -14.71 10.08
N LEU A 55 -22.13 -15.85 10.74
CA LEU A 55 -23.22 -16.83 10.88
C LEU A 55 -24.42 -16.26 11.64
N ALA A 56 -24.18 -15.37 12.60
CA ALA A 56 -25.23 -14.73 13.38
C ALA A 56 -25.96 -13.59 12.64
N GLN A 57 -25.51 -13.20 11.45
CA GLN A 57 -26.04 -12.05 10.70
C GLN A 57 -26.51 -12.48 9.31
N PRO A 58 -27.65 -11.97 8.81
CA PRO A 58 -28.08 -12.24 7.44
C PRO A 58 -27.10 -11.63 6.42
N ILE A 59 -27.09 -12.17 5.21
CA ILE A 59 -26.39 -11.56 4.07
C ILE A 59 -27.19 -10.32 3.67
N GLU A 60 -26.57 -9.15 3.79
CA GLU A 60 -27.21 -7.88 3.44
C GLU A 60 -27.43 -7.79 1.93
N ALA A 61 -28.60 -7.29 1.51
CA ALA A 61 -28.90 -7.04 0.11
C ALA A 61 -28.02 -5.88 -0.42
N LEU A 62 -27.58 -5.98 -1.68
CA LEU A 62 -26.84 -4.93 -2.37
C LEU A 62 -27.80 -4.13 -3.29
N PRO A 63 -28.46 -3.06 -2.77
CA PRO A 63 -29.55 -2.41 -3.45
C PRO A 63 -29.07 -1.41 -4.51
N PHE A 64 -29.89 -1.16 -5.52
CA PHE A 64 -29.62 -0.13 -6.53
C PHE A 64 -29.48 1.27 -5.93
N SER A 65 -30.18 1.56 -4.83
CA SER A 65 -30.03 2.84 -4.11
C SER A 65 -28.62 3.11 -3.61
N ALA A 66 -27.88 2.08 -3.16
CA ALA A 66 -26.48 2.19 -2.77
C ALA A 66 -25.57 2.27 -4.04
N PHE A 67 -25.84 1.44 -5.06
CA PHE A 67 -25.07 1.43 -6.32
C PHE A 67 -25.02 2.81 -6.98
N ARG A 68 -26.15 3.52 -7.07
CA ARG A 68 -26.23 4.79 -7.76
C ARG A 68 -25.59 5.98 -7.01
N LEU A 69 -25.26 5.85 -5.71
CA LEU A 69 -24.77 6.97 -4.89
C LEU A 69 -23.48 7.59 -5.43
N PHE A 70 -22.57 6.78 -5.97
CA PHE A 70 -21.36 7.31 -6.57
C PHE A 70 -21.66 8.29 -7.72
N GLN A 71 -22.66 8.00 -8.54
CA GLN A 71 -23.09 8.90 -9.62
C GLN A 71 -23.78 10.17 -9.09
N VAL A 72 -24.59 10.02 -8.04
CA VAL A 72 -25.39 11.12 -7.48
C VAL A 72 -24.55 12.12 -6.71
N ASN A 73 -23.68 11.67 -5.83
CA ASN A 73 -22.95 12.53 -4.89
C ASN A 73 -21.46 12.15 -4.69
N GLY A 74 -20.94 11.16 -5.46
CA GLY A 74 -19.56 10.70 -5.35
C GLY A 74 -19.25 9.80 -4.15
N SER A 75 -20.26 9.42 -3.34
CA SER A 75 -20.03 8.54 -2.21
C SER A 75 -19.76 7.10 -2.66
N ARG A 76 -18.76 6.48 -2.05
CA ARG A 76 -18.40 5.08 -2.23
C ARG A 76 -18.81 4.23 -1.03
N LYS A 77 -18.82 4.83 0.15
CA LYS A 77 -18.85 4.17 1.47
C LYS A 77 -20.04 3.21 1.65
N GLU A 78 -21.24 3.62 1.25
CA GLU A 78 -22.46 2.85 1.48
C GLU A 78 -22.50 1.57 0.64
N PHE A 79 -22.09 1.65 -0.63
CA PHE A 79 -22.02 0.49 -1.51
C PHE A 79 -20.88 -0.44 -1.08
N GLU A 80 -19.69 0.12 -0.90
CA GLU A 80 -18.47 -0.64 -0.61
C GLU A 80 -18.58 -1.38 0.73
N LYS A 81 -19.23 -0.82 1.74
CA LYS A 81 -19.47 -1.49 3.01
C LYS A 81 -20.18 -2.83 2.83
N ILE A 82 -21.29 -2.84 2.08
CA ILE A 82 -22.09 -4.07 1.84
C ILE A 82 -21.32 -5.02 0.92
N TYR A 83 -20.70 -4.47 -0.13
CA TYR A 83 -19.95 -5.22 -1.12
C TYR A 83 -18.75 -5.95 -0.48
N PHE A 84 -17.93 -5.25 0.29
CA PHE A 84 -16.76 -5.83 0.96
C PHE A 84 -17.17 -6.77 2.11
N ASP A 85 -18.27 -6.52 2.79
CA ASP A 85 -18.79 -7.45 3.80
C ASP A 85 -19.08 -8.83 3.19
N ARG A 86 -19.62 -8.89 1.98
CA ARG A 86 -19.82 -10.15 1.26
C ARG A 86 -18.50 -10.84 0.92
N ARG A 87 -17.46 -10.11 0.53
CA ARG A 87 -16.11 -10.68 0.24
C ARG A 87 -15.44 -11.15 1.51
N ARG A 88 -15.61 -10.42 2.61
CA ARG A 88 -15.13 -10.85 3.94
C ARG A 88 -15.82 -12.13 4.41
N ARG A 89 -17.12 -12.27 4.21
CA ARG A 89 -17.87 -13.52 4.50
C ARG A 89 -17.36 -14.68 3.64
N LEU A 90 -17.17 -14.46 2.35
CA LEU A 90 -16.63 -15.49 1.44
C LEU A 90 -15.27 -16.00 1.94
N ALA A 91 -14.35 -15.10 2.25
CA ALA A 91 -13.02 -15.45 2.74
C ALA A 91 -13.08 -16.14 4.11
N ALA A 92 -13.88 -15.60 5.07
CA ALA A 92 -13.99 -16.16 6.40
C ALA A 92 -14.57 -17.58 6.39
N PHE A 93 -15.68 -17.80 5.68
CA PHE A 93 -16.29 -19.13 5.63
C PHE A 93 -15.42 -20.15 4.89
N ALA A 94 -14.74 -19.75 3.80
CA ALA A 94 -13.85 -20.65 3.09
C ALA A 94 -12.67 -21.09 3.96
N ILE A 95 -12.03 -20.15 4.67
CA ILE A 95 -10.89 -20.48 5.54
C ILE A 95 -11.36 -21.25 6.79
N ALA A 96 -12.47 -20.84 7.41
CA ALA A 96 -13.04 -21.57 8.55
C ALA A 96 -13.40 -23.02 8.19
N ALA A 97 -13.99 -23.25 7.01
CA ALA A 97 -14.31 -24.59 6.51
C ALA A 97 -13.06 -25.47 6.26
N LEU A 98 -11.86 -24.89 6.11
CA LEU A 98 -10.60 -25.61 6.05
C LEU A 98 -10.04 -25.91 7.45
N LEU A 99 -10.18 -24.96 8.38
CA LEU A 99 -9.54 -24.99 9.69
C LEU A 99 -10.39 -25.70 10.76
N GLU A 100 -11.72 -25.70 10.58
CA GLU A 100 -12.65 -26.23 11.58
C GLU A 100 -13.47 -27.39 10.98
N GLU A 101 -13.86 -28.33 11.83
CA GLU A 101 -14.76 -29.44 11.47
C GLU A 101 -16.24 -29.10 11.71
N ASP A 102 -16.58 -27.82 11.73
CA ASP A 102 -17.94 -27.33 11.96
C ASP A 102 -18.78 -27.46 10.67
N ALA A 103 -19.88 -28.19 10.78
CA ALA A 103 -20.78 -28.46 9.66
C ALA A 103 -21.52 -27.20 9.15
N ALA A 104 -21.55 -26.10 9.91
CA ALA A 104 -22.24 -24.88 9.54
C ALA A 104 -21.54 -24.07 8.44
N PHE A 105 -20.21 -24.19 8.31
CA PHE A 105 -19.44 -23.34 7.40
C PHE A 105 -19.63 -23.68 5.92
N ILE A 106 -19.86 -24.93 5.53
CA ILE A 106 -20.07 -25.28 4.13
C ILE A 106 -21.40 -24.71 3.59
N PRO A 107 -22.57 -24.88 4.25
CA PRO A 107 -23.79 -24.23 3.81
C PRO A 107 -23.69 -22.71 3.76
N ALA A 108 -23.04 -22.08 4.76
CA ALA A 108 -22.83 -20.64 4.78
C ALA A 108 -21.92 -20.16 3.63
N LEU A 109 -20.90 -20.95 3.27
CA LEU A 109 -20.05 -20.71 2.10
C LEU A 109 -20.85 -20.82 0.80
N GLU A 110 -21.73 -21.81 0.68
CA GLU A 110 -22.60 -21.99 -0.47
C GLU A 110 -23.57 -20.83 -0.66
N ASP A 111 -24.19 -20.37 0.43
CA ASP A 111 -25.12 -19.23 0.43
C ASP A 111 -24.43 -17.93 0.02
N ILE A 112 -23.21 -17.66 0.50
CA ILE A 112 -22.48 -16.44 0.10
C ILE A 112 -21.97 -16.52 -1.33
N ILE A 113 -21.53 -17.68 -1.82
CA ILE A 113 -21.19 -17.87 -3.24
C ILE A 113 -22.42 -17.61 -4.12
N TRP A 114 -23.58 -18.15 -3.73
CA TRP A 114 -24.83 -17.91 -4.45
C TRP A 114 -25.18 -16.42 -4.52
N ALA A 115 -25.13 -15.71 -3.38
CA ALA A 115 -25.41 -14.29 -3.29
C ALA A 115 -24.45 -13.42 -4.13
N ILE A 116 -23.16 -13.78 -4.19
CA ILE A 116 -22.17 -13.10 -5.04
C ILE A 116 -22.44 -13.36 -6.54
N CYS A 117 -22.88 -14.58 -6.90
CA CYS A 117 -23.27 -14.88 -8.28
C CYS A 117 -24.53 -14.12 -8.73
N ASP A 118 -25.38 -13.67 -7.81
CA ASP A 118 -26.60 -12.88 -8.07
C ASP A 118 -26.35 -11.37 -8.21
N GLU A 119 -25.14 -10.89 -7.90
CA GLU A 119 -24.82 -9.46 -8.03
C GLU A 119 -24.94 -8.99 -9.49
N TYR A 120 -25.43 -7.79 -9.71
CA TYR A 120 -25.54 -7.18 -11.04
C TYR A 120 -24.17 -7.10 -11.72
N THR A 121 -23.17 -6.61 -10.99
CA THR A 121 -21.77 -6.54 -11.43
C THR A 121 -20.84 -6.89 -10.28
N TRP A 122 -19.63 -7.35 -10.58
CA TRP A 122 -18.56 -7.52 -9.59
C TRP A 122 -17.64 -6.30 -9.50
N CYS A 123 -17.84 -5.28 -10.37
CA CYS A 123 -17.10 -4.03 -10.32
C CYS A 123 -17.67 -3.08 -9.28
N LEU A 124 -16.84 -2.21 -8.74
CA LEU A 124 -17.32 -1.08 -7.97
C LEU A 124 -17.95 -0.03 -8.89
N PRO A 125 -19.03 0.66 -8.45
CA PRO A 125 -19.63 1.77 -9.21
C PRO A 125 -18.62 2.88 -9.56
N ALA A 126 -17.62 3.09 -8.70
CA ALA A 126 -16.56 4.08 -8.90
C ALA A 126 -15.59 3.72 -10.05
N HIS A 127 -15.57 2.46 -10.49
CA HIS A 127 -14.71 1.97 -11.57
C HIS A 127 -15.48 1.79 -12.89
N LEU A 128 -16.78 2.08 -12.90
CA LEU A 128 -17.62 2.00 -14.08
C LEU A 128 -17.79 3.39 -14.69
N ASN A 129 -17.41 3.58 -15.96
CA ASN A 129 -17.69 4.80 -16.70
C ASN A 129 -19.08 4.71 -17.33
N VAL A 130 -20.12 5.04 -16.55
CA VAL A 130 -21.54 4.88 -16.96
C VAL A 130 -22.01 6.01 -17.87
N GLN A 131 -21.24 7.10 -18.02
CA GLN A 131 -21.69 8.30 -18.75
C GLN A 131 -21.30 8.31 -20.24
N ASP A 132 -20.28 7.55 -20.66
CA ASP A 132 -19.70 7.66 -22.00
C ASP A 132 -19.95 6.46 -22.93
N SER A 133 -20.67 5.41 -22.51
CA SER A 133 -20.90 4.27 -23.39
C SER A 133 -22.25 4.40 -24.12
N GLU A 134 -22.21 4.76 -25.40
CA GLU A 134 -23.30 4.49 -26.37
C GLU A 134 -23.47 2.98 -26.62
N GLU A 135 -22.54 2.14 -26.11
CA GLU A 135 -22.65 0.68 -26.17
C GLU A 135 -23.52 0.16 -25.02
N GLU A 136 -24.32 -0.86 -25.31
CA GLU A 136 -25.16 -1.56 -24.34
C GLU A 136 -24.42 -1.80 -23.02
N ASP A 137 -25.08 -1.53 -21.90
CA ASP A 137 -24.61 -1.65 -20.52
C ASP A 137 -23.77 -2.94 -20.30
N ASP A 138 -22.44 -2.82 -20.40
CA ASP A 138 -21.49 -3.92 -20.24
C ASP A 138 -20.96 -4.04 -18.80
N ALA A 139 -21.58 -3.33 -17.83
CA ALA A 139 -21.18 -3.36 -16.43
C ALA A 139 -21.02 -4.79 -15.86
N PRO A 140 -21.88 -5.79 -16.19
CA PRO A 140 -21.67 -7.17 -15.77
C PRO A 140 -20.42 -7.85 -16.33
N ARG A 141 -19.80 -7.32 -17.38
CA ARG A 141 -18.62 -7.86 -18.06
C ARG A 141 -17.43 -6.91 -18.04
N HIS A 142 -17.54 -5.78 -17.33
CA HIS A 142 -16.40 -4.94 -17.07
C HIS A 142 -15.48 -5.62 -16.05
N VAL A 143 -14.16 -5.55 -16.27
CA VAL A 143 -13.18 -6.22 -15.41
C VAL A 143 -12.30 -5.16 -14.76
N ASP A 144 -12.58 -4.91 -13.49
CA ASP A 144 -11.77 -4.09 -12.60
C ASP A 144 -11.00 -4.97 -11.60
N LEU A 145 -10.36 -4.34 -10.62
CA LEU A 145 -9.66 -5.00 -9.51
C LEU A 145 -10.54 -6.05 -8.84
N PHE A 146 -11.75 -5.67 -8.43
CA PHE A 146 -12.62 -6.51 -7.60
C PHE A 146 -13.36 -7.59 -8.38
N ALA A 147 -13.67 -7.34 -9.65
CA ALA A 147 -14.20 -8.38 -10.53
C ALA A 147 -13.16 -9.48 -10.75
N SER A 148 -11.90 -9.12 -11.00
CA SER A 148 -10.81 -10.08 -11.16
C SER A 148 -10.50 -10.83 -9.87
N GLU A 149 -10.43 -10.16 -8.71
CA GLU A 149 -10.25 -10.79 -7.39
C GLU A 149 -11.38 -11.75 -7.05
N THR A 150 -12.63 -11.36 -7.33
CA THR A 150 -13.81 -12.23 -7.12
C THR A 150 -13.73 -13.49 -7.99
N ALA A 151 -13.33 -13.34 -9.26
CA ALA A 151 -13.14 -14.48 -10.16
C ALA A 151 -12.05 -15.43 -9.66
N HIS A 152 -10.92 -14.90 -9.20
CA HIS A 152 -9.86 -15.71 -8.59
C HIS A 152 -10.37 -16.46 -7.35
N ALA A 153 -10.98 -15.74 -6.39
CA ALA A 153 -11.48 -16.33 -5.14
C ALA A 153 -12.45 -17.49 -5.40
N LEU A 154 -13.46 -17.27 -6.25
CA LEU A 154 -14.42 -18.33 -6.62
C LEU A 154 -13.75 -19.50 -7.33
N SER A 155 -12.77 -19.25 -8.20
CA SER A 155 -12.05 -20.30 -8.92
C SER A 155 -11.25 -21.21 -7.98
N GLU A 156 -10.50 -20.60 -7.06
CA GLU A 156 -9.69 -21.32 -6.08
C GLU A 156 -10.55 -22.06 -5.07
N ILE A 157 -11.63 -21.44 -4.57
CA ILE A 157 -12.60 -22.09 -3.68
C ILE A 157 -13.23 -23.32 -4.38
N CYS A 158 -13.71 -23.18 -5.62
CA CYS A 158 -14.26 -24.31 -6.37
C CYS A 158 -13.23 -25.44 -6.59
N HIS A 159 -11.95 -25.11 -6.72
CA HIS A 159 -10.88 -26.12 -6.83
C HIS A 159 -10.61 -26.82 -5.50
N LEU A 160 -10.48 -26.06 -4.41
CA LEU A 160 -10.15 -26.60 -3.08
C LEU A 160 -11.29 -27.42 -2.46
N PHE A 161 -12.54 -27.02 -2.72
CA PHE A 161 -13.74 -27.61 -2.13
C PHE A 161 -14.57 -28.44 -3.12
N LYS A 162 -14.01 -28.85 -4.27
CA LYS A 162 -14.73 -29.55 -5.34
C LYS A 162 -15.55 -30.76 -4.87
N ASP A 163 -15.09 -31.47 -3.82
CA ASP A 163 -15.72 -32.67 -3.27
C ASP A 163 -16.59 -32.38 -2.03
N ARG A 164 -16.71 -31.11 -1.61
CA ARG A 164 -17.42 -30.68 -0.41
C ARG A 164 -18.59 -29.73 -0.70
N LEU A 165 -18.50 -28.92 -1.76
CA LEU A 165 -19.57 -28.04 -2.21
C LEU A 165 -20.60 -28.80 -3.07
N ASP A 166 -21.86 -28.34 -3.01
CA ASP A 166 -22.89 -28.83 -3.92
C ASP A 166 -22.47 -28.60 -5.38
N PRO A 167 -22.59 -29.62 -6.28
CA PRO A 167 -22.23 -29.48 -7.67
C PRO A 167 -22.91 -28.33 -8.41
N GLN A 168 -24.11 -27.93 -7.99
CA GLN A 168 -24.85 -26.82 -8.58
C GLN A 168 -24.17 -25.48 -8.26
N ILE A 169 -23.68 -25.31 -7.02
CA ILE A 169 -22.90 -24.13 -6.59
C ILE A 169 -21.63 -24.02 -7.43
N VAL A 170 -20.87 -25.12 -7.55
CA VAL A 170 -19.63 -25.15 -8.35
C VAL A 170 -19.91 -24.80 -9.80
N LYS A 171 -20.98 -25.40 -10.40
CA LYS A 171 -21.39 -25.13 -11.79
C LYS A 171 -21.76 -23.66 -11.99
N ARG A 172 -22.49 -23.05 -11.05
CA ARG A 172 -22.90 -21.66 -11.14
C ARG A 172 -21.72 -20.71 -10.99
N ALA A 173 -20.88 -20.90 -9.98
CA ALA A 173 -19.69 -20.07 -9.77
C ALA A 173 -18.77 -20.10 -11.00
N ARG A 174 -18.49 -21.31 -11.56
CA ARG A 174 -17.71 -21.47 -12.78
C ARG A 174 -18.33 -20.74 -13.98
N HIS A 175 -19.66 -20.83 -14.15
CA HIS A 175 -20.38 -20.13 -15.21
C HIS A 175 -20.19 -18.61 -15.10
N GLU A 176 -20.36 -18.03 -13.90
CA GLU A 176 -20.25 -16.59 -13.69
C GLU A 176 -18.80 -16.09 -13.86
N VAL A 177 -17.80 -16.82 -13.38
CA VAL A 177 -16.38 -16.51 -13.62
C VAL A 177 -16.06 -16.46 -15.12
N ILE A 178 -16.50 -17.48 -15.86
CA ILE A 178 -16.27 -17.55 -17.31
C ILE A 178 -17.00 -16.39 -18.01
N ARG A 179 -18.27 -16.16 -17.69
CA ARG A 179 -19.10 -15.16 -18.35
C ARG A 179 -18.66 -13.72 -18.08
N ARG A 180 -18.28 -13.44 -16.82
CA ARG A 180 -17.99 -12.06 -16.37
C ARG A 180 -16.54 -11.64 -16.58
N VAL A 181 -15.59 -12.58 -16.51
CA VAL A 181 -14.17 -12.25 -16.48
C VAL A 181 -13.37 -12.95 -17.57
N LEU A 182 -13.41 -14.30 -17.66
CA LEU A 182 -12.53 -15.01 -18.59
C LEU A 182 -12.94 -14.78 -20.05
N ASN A 183 -14.22 -14.87 -20.40
CA ASN A 183 -14.68 -14.62 -21.77
C ASN A 183 -14.39 -13.18 -22.23
N PRO A 184 -14.73 -12.11 -21.48
CA PRO A 184 -14.33 -10.75 -21.84
C PRO A 184 -12.83 -10.59 -22.04
N TYR A 185 -12.01 -11.17 -21.17
CA TYR A 185 -10.56 -11.10 -21.28
C TYR A 185 -10.00 -11.89 -22.47
N MET A 186 -10.58 -13.04 -22.82
CA MET A 186 -10.17 -13.84 -23.99
C MET A 186 -10.55 -13.22 -25.33
N GLN A 187 -11.44 -12.22 -25.37
CA GLN A 187 -11.78 -11.51 -26.60
C GLN A 187 -10.61 -10.68 -27.07
N LEU A 188 -9.94 -11.07 -28.15
CA LEU A 188 -8.70 -10.45 -28.64
C LEU A 188 -8.83 -8.97 -29.04
N LYS A 189 -10.03 -8.49 -29.31
CA LYS A 189 -10.28 -7.08 -29.68
C LYS A 189 -10.48 -6.15 -28.47
N ARG A 190 -10.72 -6.70 -27.29
CA ARG A 190 -10.93 -5.92 -26.08
C ARG A 190 -9.61 -5.82 -25.30
N VAL A 191 -9.06 -4.63 -25.19
CA VAL A 191 -7.90 -4.33 -24.36
C VAL A 191 -8.40 -3.46 -23.20
N PHE A 192 -8.12 -3.88 -21.96
CA PHE A 192 -8.44 -3.10 -20.78
C PHE A 192 -7.31 -2.10 -20.51
N GLY A 193 -7.63 -0.86 -20.13
CA GLY A 193 -6.63 0.18 -19.88
C GLY A 193 -5.59 -0.22 -18.83
N TRP A 194 -5.98 -1.04 -17.84
CA TRP A 194 -5.06 -1.51 -16.81
C TRP A 194 -4.00 -2.51 -17.33
N GLU A 195 -4.15 -3.12 -18.51
CA GLU A 195 -3.16 -4.09 -19.03
C GLU A 195 -1.80 -3.46 -19.35
N THR A 196 -1.82 -2.18 -19.69
CA THR A 196 -0.60 -1.41 -19.99
C THR A 196 -0.24 -0.40 -18.90
N ALA A 197 -1.00 -0.38 -17.80
CA ALA A 197 -0.71 0.49 -16.69
C ALA A 197 0.54 0.01 -15.92
N THR A 198 1.30 0.96 -15.40
CA THR A 198 2.52 0.71 -14.62
C THR A 198 2.28 0.74 -13.11
N ASN A 199 1.02 0.61 -12.68
CA ASN A 199 0.60 0.64 -11.29
C ASN A 199 -0.02 -0.69 -10.84
N ASN A 200 -0.46 -0.77 -9.61
CA ASN A 200 -1.03 -1.97 -8.98
C ASN A 200 -2.17 -2.62 -9.77
N TRP A 201 -2.94 -1.86 -10.57
CA TRP A 201 -4.05 -2.39 -11.35
C TRP A 201 -3.62 -3.51 -12.30
N SER A 202 -2.47 -3.35 -12.97
CA SER A 202 -1.95 -4.38 -13.88
C SER A 202 -1.73 -5.70 -13.17
N ALA A 203 -1.02 -5.69 -12.04
CA ALA A 203 -0.70 -6.92 -11.32
C ALA A 203 -1.93 -7.56 -10.68
N VAL A 204 -2.82 -6.76 -10.08
CA VAL A 204 -4.01 -7.27 -9.39
C VAL A 204 -4.98 -7.87 -10.39
N CYS A 205 -5.32 -7.14 -11.47
CA CYS A 205 -6.25 -7.65 -12.47
C CYS A 205 -5.66 -8.83 -13.23
N ALA A 206 -4.47 -8.67 -13.82
CA ALA A 206 -3.86 -9.74 -14.61
C ALA A 206 -3.49 -10.96 -13.75
N GLY A 207 -2.94 -10.75 -12.54
CA GLY A 207 -2.61 -11.83 -11.61
C GLY A 207 -3.83 -12.65 -11.19
N SER A 208 -4.91 -11.95 -10.81
CA SER A 208 -6.17 -12.61 -10.45
C SER A 208 -6.77 -13.38 -11.63
N ILE A 209 -6.78 -12.79 -12.83
CA ILE A 209 -7.25 -13.47 -14.06
C ILE A 209 -6.37 -14.68 -14.37
N GLY A 210 -5.05 -14.53 -14.28
CA GLY A 210 -4.10 -15.62 -14.50
C GLY A 210 -4.32 -16.78 -13.55
N MET A 211 -4.49 -16.49 -12.25
CA MET A 211 -4.80 -17.51 -11.24
C MET A 211 -6.17 -18.16 -11.50
N ALA A 212 -7.22 -17.38 -11.79
CA ALA A 212 -8.53 -17.92 -12.16
C ALA A 212 -8.45 -18.83 -13.39
N ALA A 213 -7.73 -18.42 -14.45
CA ALA A 213 -7.54 -19.20 -15.65
C ALA A 213 -6.79 -20.51 -15.38
N ILE A 214 -5.75 -20.49 -14.55
CA ILE A 214 -5.00 -21.70 -14.16
C ILE A 214 -5.91 -22.73 -13.47
N TYR A 215 -6.84 -22.30 -12.62
CA TYR A 215 -7.80 -23.21 -11.98
C TYR A 215 -8.92 -23.68 -12.90
N MET A 216 -9.38 -22.83 -13.83
CA MET A 216 -10.58 -23.09 -14.63
C MET A 216 -10.30 -23.78 -15.97
N ILE A 217 -9.12 -23.55 -16.57
CA ILE A 217 -8.77 -24.00 -17.93
C ILE A 217 -7.71 -25.10 -17.84
N GLN A 218 -8.11 -26.33 -18.17
CA GLN A 218 -7.20 -27.49 -18.15
C GLN A 218 -6.41 -27.63 -19.47
N ASP A 219 -7.05 -27.35 -20.64
CA ASP A 219 -6.36 -27.43 -21.93
C ASP A 219 -5.28 -26.36 -22.05
N SER A 220 -4.03 -26.83 -22.09
CA SER A 220 -2.83 -25.96 -22.16
C SER A 220 -2.82 -25.06 -23.39
N ARG A 221 -3.49 -25.46 -24.49
CA ARG A 221 -3.57 -24.64 -25.72
C ARG A 221 -4.52 -23.46 -25.57
N ILE A 222 -5.56 -23.60 -24.74
CA ILE A 222 -6.51 -22.52 -24.43
C ILE A 222 -5.91 -21.62 -23.32
N LEU A 223 -5.23 -22.22 -22.35
CA LEU A 223 -4.63 -21.51 -21.22
C LEU A 223 -3.44 -20.63 -21.64
N MET A 224 -2.60 -21.13 -22.56
CA MET A 224 -1.36 -20.46 -22.95
C MET A 224 -1.56 -19.01 -23.45
N PRO A 225 -2.48 -18.71 -24.41
CA PRO A 225 -2.67 -17.32 -24.86
C PRO A 225 -3.17 -16.39 -23.76
N VAL A 226 -3.98 -16.89 -22.82
CA VAL A 226 -4.42 -16.12 -21.65
C VAL A 226 -3.22 -15.75 -20.78
N LEU A 227 -2.36 -16.74 -20.46
CA LEU A 227 -1.17 -16.50 -19.62
C LEU A 227 -0.13 -15.62 -20.32
N ASN A 228 0.03 -15.68 -21.64
CA ASN A 228 0.91 -14.76 -22.35
C ASN A 228 0.48 -13.30 -22.15
N ARG A 229 -0.82 -13.03 -22.31
CA ARG A 229 -1.38 -11.69 -22.11
C ARG A 229 -1.25 -11.22 -20.64
N VAL A 230 -1.44 -12.13 -19.69
CA VAL A 230 -1.19 -11.86 -18.26
C VAL A 230 0.28 -11.49 -18.01
N LEU A 231 1.22 -12.23 -18.62
CA LEU A 231 2.65 -11.98 -18.47
C LEU A 231 3.10 -10.64 -19.08
N GLU A 232 2.46 -10.19 -20.15
CA GLU A 232 2.68 -8.87 -20.74
C GLU A 232 2.25 -7.76 -19.75
N ALA A 233 1.06 -7.87 -19.16
CA ALA A 233 0.59 -6.92 -18.14
C ALA A 233 1.46 -6.95 -16.87
N MET A 234 1.95 -8.14 -16.46
CA MET A 234 2.89 -8.26 -15.34
C MET A 234 4.24 -7.56 -15.62
N ALA A 235 4.69 -7.56 -16.87
CA ALA A 235 5.90 -6.83 -17.26
C ALA A 235 5.67 -5.31 -17.13
N CYS A 236 4.53 -4.79 -17.63
CA CYS A 236 4.16 -3.38 -17.46
C CYS A 236 4.09 -2.97 -15.98
N PHE A 237 3.53 -3.83 -15.12
CA PHE A 237 3.53 -3.58 -13.67
C PHE A 237 4.93 -3.39 -13.09
N LEU A 238 5.89 -4.25 -13.46
CA LEU A 238 7.27 -4.13 -12.97
C LEU A 238 7.97 -2.86 -13.48
N GLU A 239 7.58 -2.33 -14.64
CA GLU A 239 8.09 -1.06 -15.16
C GLU A 239 7.74 0.14 -14.27
N GLY A 240 6.64 0.06 -13.50
CA GLY A 240 6.21 1.12 -12.57
C GLY A 240 7.05 1.26 -11.31
N PHE A 241 7.97 0.34 -11.05
CA PHE A 241 8.94 0.46 -9.96
C PHE A 241 10.24 1.07 -10.49
N THR A 242 10.97 1.74 -9.60
CA THR A 242 12.34 2.16 -9.91
C THR A 242 13.25 0.95 -10.16
N GLU A 243 14.41 1.15 -10.76
CA GLU A 243 15.37 0.05 -10.98
C GLU A 243 15.91 -0.52 -9.66
N GLU A 244 15.93 0.26 -8.60
CA GLU A 244 16.28 -0.17 -7.24
C GLU A 244 15.13 -0.85 -6.48
N GLY A 245 13.91 -0.87 -7.06
CA GLY A 245 12.75 -1.59 -6.56
C GLY A 245 11.79 -0.78 -5.69
N ALA A 246 11.91 0.54 -5.66
CA ALA A 246 11.01 1.40 -4.91
C ALA A 246 9.60 1.44 -5.54
N CYS A 247 8.57 1.40 -4.69
CA CYS A 247 7.18 1.64 -5.05
C CYS A 247 6.81 3.09 -4.73
N LEU A 248 6.71 3.94 -5.75
CA LEU A 248 6.40 5.36 -5.57
C LEU A 248 4.97 5.60 -5.07
N GLU A 249 4.08 4.64 -5.27
CA GLU A 249 2.72 4.65 -4.69
C GLU A 249 2.70 4.42 -3.17
N GLY A 250 3.84 4.01 -2.57
CA GLY A 250 3.98 3.69 -1.16
C GLY A 250 3.81 2.21 -0.80
N LEU A 251 4.10 1.88 0.47
CA LEU A 251 4.12 0.49 0.97
C LEU A 251 2.76 -0.21 0.88
N GLY A 252 1.66 0.51 1.05
CA GLY A 252 0.31 -0.06 0.94
C GLY A 252 0.06 -0.66 -0.44
N TYR A 253 0.42 0.05 -1.49
CA TYR A 253 0.30 -0.41 -2.88
C TYR A 253 1.35 -1.45 -3.26
N TRP A 254 2.53 -1.43 -2.64
CA TRP A 254 3.48 -2.53 -2.75
C TRP A 254 2.85 -3.86 -2.28
N TYR A 255 2.21 -3.89 -1.10
CA TYR A 255 1.50 -5.09 -0.64
C TYR A 255 0.41 -5.53 -1.61
N TYR A 256 -0.35 -4.58 -2.12
CA TYR A 256 -1.45 -4.89 -3.02
C TYR A 256 -0.95 -5.38 -4.37
N GLY A 257 -0.16 -4.58 -5.09
CA GLY A 257 0.30 -4.94 -6.44
C GLY A 257 1.32 -6.09 -6.43
N PHE A 258 2.41 -5.94 -5.65
CA PHE A 258 3.46 -6.95 -5.64
C PHE A 258 3.04 -8.25 -4.95
N GLY A 259 2.13 -8.19 -3.98
CA GLY A 259 1.51 -9.38 -3.40
C GLY A 259 0.84 -10.25 -4.48
N TYR A 260 -0.02 -9.65 -5.32
CA TYR A 260 -0.68 -10.39 -6.42
C TYR A 260 0.29 -10.88 -7.50
N TYR A 261 1.34 -10.11 -7.78
CA TYR A 261 2.43 -10.60 -8.64
C TYR A 261 3.04 -11.89 -8.08
N VAL A 262 3.38 -11.92 -6.79
CA VAL A 262 3.97 -13.10 -6.13
C VAL A 262 2.99 -14.27 -6.08
N TYR A 263 1.71 -14.03 -5.78
CA TYR A 263 0.68 -15.08 -5.73
C TYR A 263 0.51 -15.75 -7.09
N PHE A 264 0.43 -14.96 -8.16
CA PHE A 264 0.39 -15.48 -9.52
C PHE A 264 1.67 -16.22 -9.90
N ALA A 265 2.85 -15.63 -9.62
CA ALA A 265 4.15 -16.22 -9.95
C ALA A 265 4.33 -17.61 -9.31
N GLU A 266 3.95 -17.78 -8.05
CA GLU A 266 4.04 -19.05 -7.35
C GLU A 266 3.04 -20.10 -7.89
N LEU A 267 1.81 -19.68 -8.22
CA LEU A 267 0.83 -20.60 -8.81
C LEU A 267 1.23 -21.00 -10.24
N LEU A 268 1.75 -20.08 -11.05
CA LEU A 268 2.29 -20.38 -12.38
C LEU A 268 3.46 -21.35 -12.31
N LYS A 269 4.35 -21.16 -11.34
CA LYS A 269 5.45 -22.08 -11.07
C LYS A 269 4.95 -23.48 -10.74
N GLN A 270 3.95 -23.61 -9.87
CA GLN A 270 3.32 -24.90 -9.58
C GLN A 270 2.70 -25.52 -10.83
N ARG A 271 1.91 -24.74 -11.60
CA ARG A 271 1.23 -25.21 -12.82
C ARG A 271 2.19 -25.68 -13.92
N THR A 272 3.41 -25.15 -13.93
CA THR A 272 4.45 -25.48 -14.90
C THR A 272 5.50 -26.46 -14.35
N GLY A 273 5.29 -27.06 -13.18
CA GLY A 273 6.23 -27.98 -12.56
C GLY A 273 7.60 -27.36 -12.30
N GLY A 274 7.63 -26.06 -11.95
CA GLY A 274 8.85 -25.30 -11.66
C GLY A 274 9.61 -24.79 -12.88
N ARG A 275 9.11 -25.04 -14.12
CA ARG A 275 9.81 -24.62 -15.35
C ARG A 275 9.70 -23.13 -15.64
N VAL A 276 8.67 -22.48 -15.14
CA VAL A 276 8.50 -21.03 -15.20
C VAL A 276 8.54 -20.50 -13.76
N ASP A 277 9.55 -19.72 -13.44
CA ASP A 277 9.77 -19.14 -12.11
C ASP A 277 10.09 -17.65 -12.25
N LEU A 278 9.07 -16.81 -12.18
CA LEU A 278 9.20 -15.35 -12.38
C LEU A 278 10.06 -14.69 -11.32
N LEU A 279 9.97 -15.13 -10.05
CA LEU A 279 10.77 -14.57 -8.95
C LEU A 279 12.27 -14.90 -9.07
N LEU A 280 12.62 -15.96 -9.79
CA LEU A 280 14.01 -16.31 -10.02
C LEU A 280 14.61 -15.57 -11.23
N VAL A 281 13.82 -15.44 -12.30
CA VAL A 281 14.28 -14.87 -13.57
C VAL A 281 14.32 -13.34 -13.53
N GLU A 282 13.33 -12.71 -12.89
CA GLU A 282 13.18 -11.26 -12.86
C GLU A 282 13.96 -10.65 -11.68
N LYS A 283 15.19 -10.20 -11.94
CA LYS A 283 16.04 -9.58 -10.92
C LYS A 283 15.42 -8.33 -10.30
N LYS A 284 14.64 -7.57 -11.08
CA LYS A 284 13.91 -6.39 -10.58
C LYS A 284 12.88 -6.79 -9.53
N ALA A 285 12.17 -7.92 -9.72
CA ALA A 285 11.24 -8.44 -8.72
C ALA A 285 11.91 -8.78 -7.38
N GLN A 286 13.17 -9.21 -7.40
CA GLN A 286 13.94 -9.45 -6.16
C GLN A 286 14.24 -8.14 -5.43
N ARG A 287 14.63 -7.07 -6.14
CA ARG A 287 14.83 -5.74 -5.55
C ARG A 287 13.52 -5.15 -5.00
N ILE A 288 12.42 -5.30 -5.74
CA ILE A 288 11.09 -4.88 -5.28
C ILE A 288 10.70 -5.58 -3.98
N ALA A 289 11.04 -6.86 -3.82
CA ALA A 289 10.77 -7.60 -2.59
C ALA A 289 11.51 -7.05 -1.35
N GLU A 290 12.61 -6.33 -1.54
CA GLU A 290 13.40 -5.72 -0.47
C GLU A 290 12.87 -4.35 -0.02
N PHE A 291 12.01 -3.70 -0.81
CA PHE A 291 11.50 -2.35 -0.53
C PHE A 291 10.86 -2.17 0.87
N PRO A 292 10.11 -3.13 1.44
CA PRO A 292 9.60 -2.98 2.80
C PRO A 292 10.67 -2.77 3.87
N GLN A 293 11.87 -3.36 3.70
CA GLN A 293 12.98 -3.17 4.65
C GLN A 293 13.40 -1.69 4.75
N PHE A 294 13.25 -0.96 3.63
CA PHE A 294 13.49 0.47 3.58
C PHE A 294 12.34 1.23 4.27
N CYS A 295 11.08 0.88 3.99
CA CYS A 295 9.92 1.63 4.45
C CYS A 295 9.67 1.54 5.95
N PHE A 296 9.89 0.38 6.59
CA PHE A 296 9.66 0.25 8.03
C PHE A 296 10.72 1.02 8.83
N LEU A 297 10.27 1.94 9.67
CA LEU A 297 11.12 2.82 10.47
C LEU A 297 11.34 2.27 11.88
N GLN A 298 10.26 2.10 12.66
CA GLN A 298 10.27 1.49 14.00
C GLN A 298 8.98 0.68 14.17
N GLU A 299 9.05 -0.52 14.76
CA GLU A 299 7.88 -1.37 15.03
C GLU A 299 7.00 -1.50 13.77
N ASN A 300 5.80 -0.92 13.81
CA ASN A 300 4.88 -0.85 12.68
C ASN A 300 4.83 0.53 12.00
N HIS A 301 5.60 1.50 12.46
CA HIS A 301 5.70 2.81 11.81
C HIS A 301 6.47 2.73 10.49
N VAL A 302 5.96 3.37 9.46
CA VAL A 302 6.55 3.33 8.12
C VAL A 302 6.80 4.74 7.56
N ALA A 303 7.71 4.87 6.60
CA ALA A 303 7.78 6.02 5.71
C ALA A 303 6.53 5.97 4.82
N ASN A 304 5.54 6.77 5.14
CA ASN A 304 4.19 6.69 4.57
C ASN A 304 3.93 7.76 3.51
N PHE A 305 4.94 8.06 2.71
CA PHE A 305 4.78 8.96 1.57
C PHE A 305 3.72 8.45 0.60
N SER A 306 3.06 9.37 -0.11
CA SER A 306 1.93 9.08 -1.00
C SER A 306 0.69 8.56 -0.24
N ASP A 307 -0.24 7.88 -0.91
CA ASP A 307 -1.47 7.35 -0.30
C ASP A 307 -1.17 6.10 0.58
N CYS A 308 -0.25 6.24 1.54
CA CYS A 308 0.14 5.18 2.45
C CYS A 308 -0.28 5.49 3.89
N GLY A 309 -0.65 4.48 4.66
CA GLY A 309 -0.97 4.63 6.08
C GLY A 309 0.28 4.82 6.93
N ARG A 310 0.16 5.54 8.06
CA ARG A 310 1.25 5.81 9.02
C ARG A 310 1.86 4.57 9.64
N THR A 311 1.08 3.52 9.75
CA THR A 311 1.49 2.21 10.28
C THR A 311 1.13 1.10 9.32
N SER A 312 1.92 0.04 9.34
CA SER A 312 1.66 -1.16 8.55
C SER A 312 1.95 -2.42 9.36
N GLY A 313 1.11 -3.42 9.17
CA GLY A 313 1.39 -4.77 9.66
C GLY A 313 2.09 -5.60 8.58
N ILE A 314 2.76 -6.67 9.00
CA ILE A 314 3.29 -7.65 8.06
C ILE A 314 2.19 -8.61 7.59
N GLN A 315 2.31 -9.10 6.36
CA GLN A 315 1.56 -10.24 5.84
C GLN A 315 2.44 -11.50 5.97
N PRO A 316 2.23 -12.34 6.99
CA PRO A 316 3.19 -13.40 7.34
C PRO A 316 3.42 -14.42 6.22
N GLY A 317 2.39 -14.75 5.46
CA GLY A 317 2.50 -15.68 4.34
C GLY A 317 3.35 -15.13 3.21
N LEU A 318 3.11 -13.88 2.80
CA LEU A 318 3.90 -13.22 1.75
C LEU A 318 5.37 -13.12 2.15
N PHE A 319 5.66 -12.63 3.36
CA PHE A 319 7.05 -12.53 3.83
C PHE A 319 7.72 -13.88 4.00
N SER A 320 7.01 -14.91 4.46
CA SER A 320 7.56 -16.27 4.51
C SER A 320 7.99 -16.76 3.14
N ARG A 321 7.13 -16.57 2.13
CA ARG A 321 7.43 -16.98 0.76
C ARG A 321 8.61 -16.19 0.19
N LEU A 322 8.66 -14.88 0.40
CA LEU A 322 9.78 -14.04 -0.05
C LEU A 322 11.09 -14.41 0.66
N CYS A 323 11.08 -14.66 1.98
CA CYS A 323 12.26 -15.11 2.73
C CYS A 323 12.77 -16.49 2.30
N GLN A 324 11.90 -17.38 1.79
CA GLN A 324 12.31 -18.66 1.18
C GLN A 324 13.02 -18.46 -0.16
N ARG A 325 12.72 -17.37 -0.85
CA ARG A 325 13.25 -17.04 -2.19
C ARG A 325 14.48 -16.13 -2.17
N ILE A 326 14.58 -15.28 -1.15
CA ILE A 326 15.60 -14.22 -1.04
C ILE A 326 16.30 -14.36 0.31
N GLU A 327 17.52 -14.85 0.29
CA GLU A 327 18.25 -15.21 1.51
C GLU A 327 18.56 -14.01 2.41
N GLN A 328 18.88 -12.86 1.83
CA GLN A 328 19.25 -11.65 2.58
C GLN A 328 18.05 -10.87 3.14
N LEU A 329 16.82 -11.21 2.75
CA LEU A 329 15.63 -10.47 3.16
C LEU A 329 15.48 -10.48 4.69
N ARG A 330 15.32 -9.28 5.26
CA ARG A 330 14.96 -9.05 6.66
C ARG A 330 13.55 -8.51 6.75
N ILE A 331 12.89 -8.77 7.87
CA ILE A 331 11.52 -8.37 8.09
C ILE A 331 11.40 -7.50 9.35
N PRO A 332 10.40 -6.61 9.41
CA PRO A 332 10.11 -5.86 10.64
C PRO A 332 9.64 -6.79 11.77
N SER A 333 9.31 -6.20 12.92
CA SER A 333 8.81 -6.93 14.09
C SER A 333 7.58 -7.77 13.78
N LEU A 334 7.55 -9.00 14.25
CA LEU A 334 6.41 -9.92 14.17
C LEU A 334 5.26 -9.55 15.12
N SER A 335 5.47 -8.58 16.01
CA SER A 335 4.46 -8.09 16.97
C SER A 335 3.26 -7.44 16.27
N HIS A 336 3.46 -6.92 15.07
CA HIS A 336 2.48 -6.18 14.30
C HIS A 336 2.17 -6.89 12.98
N ARG A 337 1.34 -7.91 13.03
CA ARG A 337 0.81 -8.55 11.82
C ARG A 337 -0.44 -7.82 11.31
N SER A 338 -0.68 -7.88 10.02
CA SER A 338 -1.93 -7.43 9.43
C SER A 338 -3.11 -8.31 9.89
N ASN A 339 -4.32 -7.78 9.82
CA ASN A 339 -5.53 -8.56 10.06
C ASN A 339 -5.59 -9.76 9.10
N SER A 340 -6.11 -10.88 9.55
CA SER A 340 -6.24 -12.11 8.76
C SER A 340 -7.09 -11.93 7.51
N ILE A 341 -8.11 -11.08 7.58
CA ILE A 341 -8.91 -10.63 6.44
C ILE A 341 -8.96 -9.10 6.51
N ASP A 342 -8.54 -8.43 5.46
CA ASP A 342 -8.59 -6.99 5.37
C ASP A 342 -10.02 -6.45 5.19
N HIS A 343 -10.17 -5.14 5.19
CA HIS A 343 -11.48 -4.50 5.06
C HIS A 343 -12.18 -4.79 3.71
N CYS A 344 -11.41 -5.06 2.65
CA CYS A 344 -11.94 -5.44 1.34
C CYS A 344 -12.27 -6.93 1.20
N GLY A 345 -11.84 -7.76 2.14
CA GLY A 345 -12.07 -9.21 2.09
C GLY A 345 -11.20 -9.93 1.06
N ARG A 346 -9.94 -9.50 0.87
CA ARG A 346 -9.00 -10.10 -0.11
C ARG A 346 -8.65 -11.54 0.24
N PHE A 347 -9.38 -12.45 -0.38
CA PHE A 347 -9.23 -13.89 -0.19
C PHE A 347 -7.81 -14.39 -0.50
N ALA A 348 -7.16 -13.86 -1.55
CA ALA A 348 -5.83 -14.28 -1.95
C ALA A 348 -4.81 -14.14 -0.82
N THR A 349 -4.76 -12.98 -0.17
CA THR A 349 -3.85 -12.69 0.95
C THR A 349 -4.12 -13.59 2.13
N ALA A 350 -5.38 -13.68 2.57
CA ALA A 350 -5.78 -14.48 3.74
C ALA A 350 -5.44 -15.97 3.56
N MET A 351 -5.65 -16.50 2.35
CA MET A 351 -5.29 -17.89 2.02
C MET A 351 -3.79 -18.13 1.98
N ARG A 352 -3.00 -17.16 1.49
CA ARG A 352 -1.52 -17.30 1.47
C ARG A 352 -0.96 -17.15 2.87
N ASP A 353 -1.56 -16.35 3.73
CA ASP A 353 -1.19 -16.29 5.14
C ASP A 353 -1.41 -17.65 5.83
N LEU A 354 -2.54 -18.32 5.54
CA LEU A 354 -2.76 -19.68 6.02
C LEU A 354 -1.71 -20.68 5.48
N ALA A 355 -1.52 -20.69 4.14
CA ALA A 355 -0.73 -21.73 3.48
C ALA A 355 0.78 -21.59 3.68
N TRP A 356 1.28 -20.34 3.67
CA TRP A 356 2.71 -20.07 3.53
C TRP A 356 3.42 -19.66 4.82
N THR A 357 2.70 -19.28 5.88
CA THR A 357 3.32 -18.77 7.11
C THR A 357 4.26 -19.81 7.75
N ASP A 358 5.52 -19.45 7.81
CA ASP A 358 6.60 -20.18 8.47
C ASP A 358 7.17 -19.33 9.62
N TYR A 359 6.65 -19.53 10.82
CA TYR A 359 7.05 -18.75 11.99
C TYR A 359 8.53 -18.87 12.33
N ALA A 360 9.10 -20.08 12.20
CA ALA A 360 10.51 -20.30 12.53
C ALA A 360 11.44 -19.55 11.57
N LEU A 361 11.12 -19.55 10.28
CA LEU A 361 11.84 -18.78 9.27
C LEU A 361 11.71 -17.28 9.53
N LEU A 362 10.49 -16.78 9.73
CA LEU A 362 10.25 -15.36 9.99
C LEU A 362 10.98 -14.89 11.25
N LYS A 363 10.93 -15.67 12.34
CA LYS A 363 11.64 -15.33 13.59
C LYS A 363 13.15 -15.22 13.39
N LYS A 364 13.71 -16.02 12.49
CA LYS A 364 15.14 -15.99 12.13
C LYS A 364 15.51 -14.76 11.29
N ARG A 365 14.53 -14.20 10.57
CA ARG A 365 14.69 -13.04 9.69
C ARG A 365 14.25 -11.73 10.33
N GLU A 366 13.62 -11.78 11.50
CA GLU A 366 13.14 -10.61 12.23
C GLU A 366 14.29 -9.68 12.64
N GLY A 367 14.02 -8.40 12.55
CA GLY A 367 14.94 -7.32 12.92
C GLY A 367 15.55 -6.62 11.71
N LEU A 368 15.15 -5.36 11.54
CA LEU A 368 15.71 -4.48 10.53
C LEU A 368 17.05 -3.92 11.01
N PRO A 369 18.03 -3.75 10.11
CA PRO A 369 19.32 -3.16 10.48
C PRO A 369 19.18 -1.68 10.85
N LEU A 370 19.94 -1.27 11.87
CA LEU A 370 20.13 0.15 12.21
C LEU A 370 21.15 0.74 11.24
N ARG A 371 20.67 1.30 10.16
CA ARG A 371 21.50 1.93 9.11
C ARG A 371 20.73 3.01 8.39
N SER A 372 21.45 3.84 7.66
CA SER A 372 20.88 4.83 6.76
C SER A 372 20.98 4.33 5.32
N GLU A 373 19.95 4.60 4.54
CA GLU A 373 19.82 4.17 3.14
C GLU A 373 19.24 5.30 2.31
N PHE A 374 19.64 5.36 1.03
CA PHE A 374 19.11 6.30 0.06
C PHE A 374 18.69 5.56 -1.21
N LEU A 375 17.45 5.77 -1.62
CA LEU A 375 16.90 5.30 -2.89
C LEU A 375 17.07 6.42 -3.91
N GLN A 376 17.99 6.22 -4.85
CA GLN A 376 18.45 7.28 -5.74
C GLN A 376 17.39 7.74 -6.74
N GLU A 377 16.64 6.79 -7.35
CA GLU A 377 15.60 7.12 -8.33
C GLU A 377 14.31 7.63 -7.68
N ALA A 378 13.99 7.15 -6.48
CA ALA A 378 12.87 7.65 -5.70
C ALA A 378 13.20 8.96 -4.98
N GLU A 379 14.46 9.31 -4.85
CA GLU A 379 14.97 10.42 -4.03
C GLU A 379 14.50 10.36 -2.57
N TRP A 380 14.41 9.14 -2.01
CA TRP A 380 14.02 8.94 -0.62
C TRP A 380 15.21 8.57 0.24
N MET A 381 15.35 9.24 1.39
CA MET A 381 16.35 8.91 2.39
C MET A 381 15.68 8.40 3.66
N VAL A 382 16.21 7.32 4.22
CA VAL A 382 15.80 6.76 5.51
C VAL A 382 17.03 6.57 6.38
N SER A 383 16.93 6.97 7.64
CA SER A 383 17.95 6.73 8.67
C SER A 383 17.33 6.05 9.87
N ARG A 384 17.98 4.99 10.35
CA ARG A 384 17.66 4.30 11.61
C ARG A 384 18.91 4.20 12.46
N CYS A 385 18.90 4.79 13.63
CA CYS A 385 20.03 4.75 14.55
C CYS A 385 19.57 4.62 16.01
N GLN A 386 20.53 4.37 16.89
CA GLN A 386 20.28 4.29 18.32
C GLN A 386 21.19 5.27 19.06
N VAL A 387 20.61 6.09 19.95
CA VAL A 387 21.32 7.07 20.76
C VAL A 387 20.88 6.88 22.20
N ASN A 388 21.82 6.65 23.12
CA ASN A 388 21.55 6.42 24.55
C ASN A 388 20.49 5.33 24.81
N GLY A 389 20.48 4.27 24.01
CA GLY A 389 19.52 3.15 24.14
C GLY A 389 18.15 3.40 23.48
N LYS A 390 17.87 4.61 22.99
CA LYS A 390 16.63 4.99 22.32
C LYS A 390 16.75 4.91 20.81
N LEU A 391 15.68 4.50 20.12
CA LEU A 391 15.64 4.40 18.68
C LEU A 391 15.25 5.73 18.04
N PHE A 392 15.95 6.08 16.97
CA PHE A 392 15.68 7.27 16.15
C PHE A 392 15.48 6.82 14.71
N SER A 393 14.43 7.31 14.09
CA SER A 393 14.17 7.06 12.68
C SER A 393 13.71 8.33 11.98
N PHE A 394 14.31 8.57 10.84
CA PHE A 394 14.06 9.70 9.98
C PHE A 394 13.79 9.20 8.56
N ALA A 395 12.81 9.78 7.89
CA ALA A 395 12.61 9.59 6.46
C ALA A 395 12.26 10.93 5.81
N ALA A 396 12.88 11.21 4.65
CA ALA A 396 12.59 12.39 3.84
C ALA A 396 12.54 12.03 2.37
N LYS A 397 11.79 12.80 1.59
CA LYS A 397 11.63 12.56 0.15
C LYS A 397 11.93 13.79 -0.70
N GLY A 398 12.48 13.52 -1.89
CA GLY A 398 12.50 14.38 -3.05
C GLY A 398 11.46 13.94 -4.08
N GLY A 399 11.85 13.81 -5.36
CA GLY A 399 11.02 13.33 -6.46
C GLY A 399 10.25 14.44 -7.18
N HIS A 400 9.04 14.15 -7.67
CA HIS A 400 8.22 15.11 -8.40
C HIS A 400 6.72 15.00 -8.07
N ASN A 401 5.98 16.10 -8.29
CA ASN A 401 4.55 16.20 -7.95
C ASN A 401 3.62 15.61 -9.04
N ALA A 402 4.00 14.49 -9.66
CA ALA A 402 3.18 13.69 -10.58
C ALA A 402 3.46 12.19 -10.44
N GLU A 403 4.02 11.75 -9.31
CA GLU A 403 4.14 10.34 -9.00
C GLU A 403 2.75 9.71 -8.83
N PRO A 404 2.56 8.43 -9.09
CA PRO A 404 1.29 7.77 -8.84
C PRO A 404 0.86 7.93 -7.37
N HIS A 405 -0.39 8.32 -7.14
CA HIS A 405 -0.93 8.58 -5.80
C HIS A 405 -0.17 9.65 -4.98
N ASN A 406 0.55 10.57 -5.64
CA ASN A 406 1.38 11.56 -4.98
C ASN A 406 0.59 12.58 -4.15
N HIS A 407 1.31 13.19 -3.22
CA HIS A 407 0.98 14.44 -2.56
C HIS A 407 1.95 15.54 -3.05
N ASN A 408 1.57 16.82 -2.93
CA ASN A 408 2.49 17.92 -3.23
C ASN A 408 3.37 18.19 -1.99
N ASP A 409 4.38 17.33 -1.78
CA ASP A 409 5.09 17.17 -0.52
C ASP A 409 6.63 17.05 -0.67
N ILE A 410 7.19 17.53 -1.78
CA ILE A 410 8.64 17.45 -2.04
C ILE A 410 9.41 18.19 -0.95
N GLY A 411 10.40 17.51 -0.33
CA GLY A 411 11.15 18.03 0.81
C GLY A 411 10.44 17.84 2.15
N HIS A 412 9.34 17.07 2.18
CA HIS A 412 8.68 16.63 3.40
C HIS A 412 9.48 15.54 4.12
N PHE A 413 9.23 15.37 5.41
CA PHE A 413 9.89 14.38 6.23
C PHE A 413 9.02 13.92 7.40
N VAL A 414 9.34 12.72 7.90
CA VAL A 414 8.80 12.17 9.15
C VAL A 414 9.93 11.91 10.14
N TRP A 415 9.67 12.07 11.43
CA TRP A 415 10.64 11.81 12.47
C TRP A 415 10.04 11.11 13.67
N ILE A 416 10.64 9.96 14.03
CA ILE A 416 10.17 9.07 15.08
C ILE A 416 11.30 8.89 16.09
N VAL A 417 10.99 9.05 17.36
CA VAL A 417 11.94 8.81 18.46
C VAL A 417 11.28 7.88 19.46
N ASP A 418 11.90 6.73 19.69
CA ASP A 418 11.52 5.74 20.70
C ASP A 418 10.02 5.41 20.69
N GLY A 419 9.49 5.11 19.47
CA GLY A 419 8.09 4.77 19.22
C GLY A 419 7.13 5.96 19.08
N VAL A 420 7.54 7.19 19.37
CA VAL A 420 6.71 8.40 19.22
C VAL A 420 7.00 9.08 17.89
N ARG A 421 5.99 9.24 17.05
CA ARG A 421 6.07 9.87 15.73
C ARG A 421 5.78 11.36 15.87
N TRP A 422 6.82 12.15 16.04
CA TRP A 422 6.73 13.58 16.37
C TRP A 422 6.31 14.47 15.22
N LEU A 423 6.89 14.25 14.06
CA LEU A 423 6.56 14.95 12.81
C LEU A 423 5.86 13.95 11.90
N GLU A 424 4.75 14.39 11.32
CA GLU A 424 3.75 13.52 10.73
C GLU A 424 3.60 13.75 9.23
N ASP A 425 3.44 12.67 8.50
CA ASP A 425 2.76 12.63 7.21
C ASP A 425 1.34 12.10 7.43
N LEU A 426 0.34 12.82 6.96
CA LEU A 426 -1.06 12.45 7.18
C LEU A 426 -1.47 11.19 6.41
N GLY A 427 -0.71 10.84 5.37
CA GLY A 427 -0.99 9.70 4.50
C GLY A 427 -2.30 9.85 3.72
N ALA A 428 -2.90 8.71 3.34
CA ALA A 428 -4.14 8.71 2.59
C ALA A 428 -5.32 9.28 3.38
N GLY A 429 -6.07 10.20 2.76
CA GLY A 429 -7.36 10.66 3.27
C GLY A 429 -8.54 9.80 2.81
N LEU A 430 -9.75 10.25 3.11
CA LEU A 430 -10.98 9.57 2.70
C LEU A 430 -11.16 9.60 1.17
N TYR A 431 -11.28 8.45 0.55
CA TYR A 431 -11.47 8.32 -0.89
C TYR A 431 -12.90 8.71 -1.30
N THR A 432 -12.98 9.77 -2.09
CA THR A 432 -14.19 10.32 -2.69
C THR A 432 -13.95 10.60 -4.18
N ARG A 433 -14.96 11.04 -4.92
CA ARG A 433 -14.75 11.51 -6.30
C ARG A 433 -13.78 12.70 -6.35
N GLN A 434 -13.85 13.62 -5.40
CA GLN A 434 -12.93 14.77 -5.29
C GLN A 434 -11.47 14.32 -5.11
N TYR A 435 -11.24 13.24 -4.35
CA TYR A 435 -9.90 12.72 -4.09
C TYR A 435 -9.16 12.28 -5.37
N PHE A 436 -9.89 11.87 -6.39
CA PHE A 436 -9.36 11.41 -7.68
C PHE A 436 -9.70 12.36 -8.85
N GLY A 437 -10.17 13.56 -8.56
CA GLY A 437 -10.51 14.58 -9.54
C GLY A 437 -9.57 15.78 -9.50
N ASP A 438 -9.91 16.81 -10.29
CA ASP A 438 -9.12 18.05 -10.42
C ASP A 438 -8.95 18.81 -9.08
N GLU A 439 -9.82 18.57 -8.11
CA GLU A 439 -9.74 19.19 -6.78
C GLU A 439 -8.90 18.37 -5.77
N ARG A 440 -8.15 17.35 -6.21
CA ARG A 440 -7.33 16.49 -5.34
C ARG A 440 -6.46 17.30 -4.37
N TYR A 441 -5.77 18.30 -4.89
CA TYR A 441 -4.81 19.09 -4.10
C TYR A 441 -5.45 20.23 -3.29
N SER A 442 -6.78 20.32 -3.24
CA SER A 442 -7.50 21.11 -2.24
C SER A 442 -7.69 20.35 -0.91
N ILE A 443 -7.45 19.04 -0.90
CA ILE A 443 -7.53 18.19 0.28
C ILE A 443 -6.24 18.33 1.09
N LEU A 444 -6.36 18.51 2.41
CA LEU A 444 -5.24 18.83 3.28
C LEU A 444 -4.07 17.84 3.13
N CYS A 445 -4.33 16.53 3.19
CA CYS A 445 -3.29 15.51 3.11
C CYS A 445 -2.63 15.38 1.71
N ASN A 446 -3.26 15.86 0.66
CA ASN A 446 -2.70 15.79 -0.70
C ASN A 446 -1.92 17.06 -1.09
N SER A 447 -2.13 18.12 -0.33
CA SER A 447 -1.56 19.45 -0.57
C SER A 447 -0.38 19.72 0.36
N SER A 448 0.54 20.58 -0.05
CA SER A 448 1.61 21.09 0.82
C SER A 448 1.10 21.75 2.11
N ALA A 449 -0.19 22.12 2.15
CA ALA A 449 -0.81 22.64 3.37
C ALA A 449 -0.76 21.64 4.53
N GLY A 450 -0.80 20.34 4.25
CA GLY A 450 -0.74 19.25 5.23
C GLY A 450 0.64 18.60 5.38
N HIS A 451 1.71 19.24 4.90
CA HIS A 451 3.07 18.69 4.94
C HIS A 451 4.07 19.66 5.57
N SER A 452 5.18 19.10 6.10
CA SER A 452 6.26 19.87 6.72
C SER A 452 7.21 20.44 5.66
N VAL A 453 6.70 21.38 4.84
CA VAL A 453 7.42 22.05 3.76
C VAL A 453 7.21 23.55 3.80
N PRO A 454 8.09 24.37 3.20
CA PRO A 454 7.96 25.82 3.17
C PRO A 454 6.68 26.31 2.46
N ILE A 455 6.18 27.45 2.91
CA ILE A 455 5.15 28.23 2.22
C ILE A 455 5.76 29.57 1.85
N ILE A 456 5.80 29.90 0.56
CA ILE A 456 6.50 31.06 0.04
C ILE A 456 5.50 32.04 -0.58
N ASN A 457 5.44 33.27 -0.09
CA ASN A 457 4.47 34.28 -0.53
C ASN A 457 3.00 33.78 -0.45
N GLY A 458 2.72 32.87 0.49
CA GLY A 458 1.42 32.22 0.63
C GLY A 458 1.14 31.10 -0.40
N CYS A 459 2.11 30.77 -1.27
CA CYS A 459 1.98 29.72 -2.27
C CYS A 459 2.47 28.38 -1.73
N PHE A 460 1.74 27.32 -2.09
CA PHE A 460 2.12 25.91 -1.91
C PHE A 460 2.85 25.37 -3.14
N GLN A 461 3.37 24.16 -3.07
CA GLN A 461 3.93 23.47 -4.23
C GLN A 461 2.82 23.20 -5.26
N SER A 462 3.20 23.21 -6.53
CA SER A 462 2.29 22.98 -7.65
C SER A 462 2.34 21.50 -8.08
N GLU A 463 1.27 21.05 -8.75
CA GLU A 463 1.14 19.71 -9.31
C GLU A 463 1.80 19.60 -10.68
N GLY A 464 2.33 18.43 -11.01
CA GLY A 464 2.90 18.12 -12.31
C GLY A 464 4.36 17.68 -12.25
N GLU A 465 4.81 16.92 -13.25
CA GLU A 465 6.16 16.35 -13.31
C GLU A 465 7.27 17.41 -13.41
N GLN A 466 6.97 18.59 -13.93
CA GLN A 466 7.90 19.72 -13.98
C GLN A 466 8.21 20.29 -12.58
N TYR A 467 7.32 20.07 -11.60
CA TYR A 467 7.52 20.47 -10.22
C TYR A 467 8.22 19.35 -9.45
N ARG A 468 9.53 19.53 -9.27
CA ARG A 468 10.44 18.49 -8.77
C ARG A 468 11.54 19.05 -7.89
N SER A 469 12.18 18.16 -7.16
CA SER A 469 13.47 18.43 -6.51
C SER A 469 14.65 18.08 -7.43
N GLN A 470 15.82 18.49 -6.95
CA GLN A 470 17.10 17.95 -7.38
C GLN A 470 17.91 17.59 -6.14
N VAL A 471 18.41 16.36 -6.08
CA VAL A 471 19.33 15.95 -5.01
C VAL A 471 20.68 16.60 -5.25
N VAL A 472 21.13 17.41 -4.27
CA VAL A 472 22.41 18.13 -4.33
C VAL A 472 23.49 17.36 -3.59
N GLU A 473 23.17 16.82 -2.39
CA GLU A 473 24.12 16.06 -1.57
C GLU A 473 23.41 14.94 -0.81
N VAL A 474 24.03 13.76 -0.79
CA VAL A 474 23.69 12.67 0.11
C VAL A 474 24.96 12.26 0.84
N GLY A 475 25.02 12.49 2.13
CA GLY A 475 26.14 12.14 3.00
C GLY A 475 25.68 11.16 4.07
N ILE A 476 26.01 9.88 3.94
CA ILE A 476 25.71 8.84 4.95
C ILE A 476 27.03 8.46 5.64
N GLN A 477 27.14 8.76 6.94
CA GLN A 477 28.31 8.47 7.76
C GLN A 477 27.88 7.84 9.09
N ASP A 478 28.79 7.20 9.80
CA ASP A 478 28.49 6.54 11.08
C ASP A 478 27.89 7.48 12.12
N GLY A 479 28.38 8.72 12.21
CA GLY A 479 27.96 9.69 13.21
C GLY A 479 26.96 10.74 12.71
N ARG A 480 26.75 10.86 11.42
CA ARG A 480 25.98 11.96 10.84
C ARG A 480 25.45 11.63 9.45
N ASP A 481 24.21 11.99 9.21
CA ASP A 481 23.62 11.91 7.88
C ASP A 481 23.22 13.30 7.39
N ARG A 482 23.44 13.54 6.09
CA ARG A 482 23.08 14.79 5.41
C ARG A 482 22.30 14.49 4.14
N PHE A 483 21.23 15.22 3.93
CA PHE A 483 20.42 15.15 2.72
C PHE A 483 20.05 16.56 2.29
N LEU A 484 20.61 17.01 1.16
CA LEU A 484 20.40 18.35 0.61
C LEU A 484 19.65 18.27 -0.70
N LEU A 485 18.49 18.92 -0.73
CA LEU A 485 17.60 19.03 -1.88
C LEU A 485 17.55 20.48 -2.38
N ASP A 486 17.63 20.70 -3.68
CA ASP A 486 17.14 21.91 -4.32
C ASP A 486 15.63 21.75 -4.58
N LEU A 487 14.82 22.58 -3.94
CA LEU A 487 13.35 22.58 -4.00
C LEU A 487 12.81 23.73 -4.87
N ARG A 488 13.66 24.50 -5.51
CA ARG A 488 13.25 25.69 -6.26
C ARG A 488 12.18 25.37 -7.31
N GLN A 489 12.32 24.26 -8.01
CA GLN A 489 11.38 23.86 -9.07
C GLN A 489 10.04 23.30 -8.54
N ALA A 490 9.93 22.96 -7.27
CA ALA A 490 8.67 22.50 -6.68
C ALA A 490 7.62 23.63 -6.55
N TYR A 491 8.05 24.89 -6.65
CA TYR A 491 7.22 26.07 -6.45
C TYR A 491 7.12 26.93 -7.71
N ASP A 492 5.89 27.30 -8.07
CA ASP A 492 5.63 28.34 -9.09
C ASP A 492 5.56 29.72 -8.43
N VAL A 493 6.69 30.17 -7.89
CA VAL A 493 6.81 31.45 -7.20
C VAL A 493 7.72 32.37 -8.00
N PRO A 494 7.18 33.51 -8.51
CA PRO A 494 8.00 34.51 -9.20
C PRO A 494 9.14 34.99 -8.30
N HIS A 495 10.28 35.29 -8.91
CA HIS A 495 11.47 35.82 -8.24
C HIS A 495 12.19 34.87 -7.28
N LEU A 496 11.70 33.66 -7.02
CA LEU A 496 12.43 32.62 -6.31
C LEU A 496 13.56 32.09 -7.21
N HIS A 497 14.82 32.36 -6.84
CA HIS A 497 16.00 31.94 -7.58
C HIS A 497 16.60 30.67 -7.00
N LYS A 498 16.59 30.56 -5.68
CA LYS A 498 17.14 29.41 -4.95
C LYS A 498 16.23 29.05 -3.77
N LEU A 499 16.02 27.75 -3.54
CA LEU A 499 15.52 27.17 -2.31
C LEU A 499 16.20 25.82 -2.11
N GLU A 500 17.13 25.76 -1.19
CA GLU A 500 17.79 24.51 -0.80
C GLU A 500 17.41 24.15 0.63
N ARG A 501 16.97 22.89 0.83
CA ARG A 501 16.67 22.31 2.14
C ARG A 501 17.70 21.26 2.49
N LEU A 502 18.41 21.48 3.60
CA LEU A 502 19.35 20.52 4.18
C LEU A 502 18.72 19.86 5.42
N PHE A 503 18.63 18.54 5.39
CA PHE A 503 18.42 17.72 6.57
C PHE A 503 19.78 17.25 7.09
N ASP A 504 20.06 17.49 8.37
CA ASP A 504 21.31 17.17 9.01
C ASP A 504 21.02 16.42 10.33
N LEU A 505 21.16 15.10 10.29
CA LEU A 505 20.91 14.21 11.43
C LEU A 505 22.21 13.89 12.15
N ASP A 506 22.39 14.44 13.36
CA ASP A 506 23.46 14.06 14.28
C ASP A 506 23.07 12.77 15.02
N LYS A 507 23.65 11.64 14.59
CA LYS A 507 23.39 10.30 15.16
C LYS A 507 24.09 10.06 16.50
N GLN A 508 24.95 10.98 16.94
CA GLN A 508 25.58 10.90 18.27
C GLN A 508 24.73 11.61 19.33
N GLN A 509 24.09 12.70 18.96
CA GLN A 509 23.25 13.49 19.86
C GLN A 509 21.75 13.21 19.71
N GLY A 510 21.32 12.56 18.63
CA GLY A 510 19.90 12.34 18.33
C GLY A 510 19.16 13.64 18.01
N LYS A 511 19.81 14.52 17.24
CA LYS A 511 19.27 15.82 16.83
C LYS A 511 19.08 15.88 15.32
N LEU A 512 17.96 16.42 14.88
CA LEU A 512 17.72 16.70 13.46
C LEU A 512 17.69 18.22 13.28
N THR A 513 18.61 18.75 12.49
CA THR A 513 18.61 20.16 12.08
C THR A 513 18.15 20.26 10.64
N ILE A 514 17.18 21.15 10.38
CA ILE A 514 16.68 21.50 9.06
C ILE A 514 17.13 22.91 8.77
N THR A 515 17.80 23.11 7.62
CA THR A 515 18.26 24.43 7.19
C THR A 515 17.77 24.71 5.79
N ASP A 516 16.96 25.76 5.65
CA ASP A 516 16.45 26.23 4.36
C ASP A 516 17.19 27.50 3.96
N SER A 517 17.73 27.48 2.72
CA SER A 517 18.50 28.59 2.14
C SER A 517 17.75 29.17 0.96
N TYR A 518 17.40 30.44 1.06
CA TYR A 518 16.62 31.18 0.07
C TYR A 518 17.46 32.23 -0.64
N ASP A 519 17.24 32.39 -1.95
CA ASP A 519 17.69 33.53 -2.73
C ASP A 519 16.56 33.99 -3.68
N PHE A 520 16.24 35.27 -3.65
CA PHE A 520 15.21 35.89 -4.46
C PHE A 520 15.79 37.03 -5.31
N THR A 521 15.31 37.19 -6.54
CA THR A 521 15.65 38.34 -7.36
C THR A 521 14.96 39.64 -6.90
N GLU A 522 13.80 39.51 -6.24
CA GLU A 522 13.07 40.58 -5.53
C GLU A 522 12.67 40.09 -4.14
N SER A 523 12.52 40.99 -3.18
CA SER A 523 12.16 40.63 -1.79
C SER A 523 10.85 39.84 -1.74
N PRO A 524 10.82 38.70 -1.01
CA PRO A 524 9.58 37.95 -0.82
C PRO A 524 8.60 38.75 0.06
N THR A 525 7.30 38.45 -0.06
CA THR A 525 6.28 39.02 0.82
C THR A 525 6.17 38.24 2.13
N SER A 526 6.46 36.95 2.12
CA SER A 526 6.47 36.09 3.31
C SER A 526 7.21 34.79 3.05
N ILE A 527 7.83 34.24 4.09
CA ILE A 527 8.35 32.88 4.17
C ILE A 527 7.81 32.24 5.45
N THR A 528 7.29 31.05 5.37
CA THR A 528 6.80 30.28 6.52
C THR A 528 7.35 28.87 6.47
N GLU A 529 8.06 28.46 7.52
CA GLU A 529 8.48 27.09 7.74
C GLU A 529 7.37 26.36 8.49
N ARG A 530 6.71 25.41 7.84
CA ARG A 530 5.60 24.64 8.42
C ARG A 530 6.07 23.29 8.93
N PHE A 531 5.56 22.90 10.11
CA PHE A 531 5.70 21.57 10.67
C PHE A 531 4.33 20.99 11.02
N ILE A 532 4.14 19.71 10.68
CA ILE A 532 2.89 18.99 10.90
C ILE A 532 3.07 18.00 12.04
N THR A 533 2.16 18.04 13.02
CA THR A 533 2.16 17.12 14.16
C THR A 533 0.74 16.83 14.64
N LEU A 534 0.55 15.67 15.27
CA LEU A 534 -0.69 15.32 15.97
C LEU A 534 -0.61 15.61 17.47
N TYR A 535 0.53 16.09 17.97
CA TYR A 535 0.72 16.43 19.35
C TYR A 535 0.48 17.93 19.58
N PRO A 536 -0.30 18.31 20.62
CA PRO A 536 -0.57 19.72 20.89
C PRO A 536 0.74 20.46 21.20
N PRO A 537 1.08 21.51 20.40
CA PRO A 537 2.30 22.27 20.61
C PRO A 537 2.09 23.34 21.69
N GLU A 538 3.09 23.50 22.55
CA GLU A 538 3.16 24.56 23.55
C GLU A 538 4.32 25.52 23.22
N VAL A 539 4.04 26.81 23.18
CA VAL A 539 5.10 27.80 23.05
C VAL A 539 5.83 27.89 24.39
N GLY A 540 7.07 27.44 24.38
CA GLY A 540 7.94 27.46 25.56
C GLY A 540 8.61 28.82 25.80
N LYS A 541 9.94 28.79 26.03
CA LYS A 541 10.75 30.03 26.08
C LYS A 541 10.86 30.63 24.67
N GLU A 542 11.35 31.85 24.58
CA GLU A 542 11.61 32.50 23.31
C GLU A 542 12.47 31.61 22.40
N GLY A 543 11.98 31.33 21.19
CA GLY A 543 12.62 30.43 20.22
C GLY A 543 12.42 28.94 20.47
N GLU A 544 11.40 28.55 21.26
CA GLU A 544 11.15 27.14 21.60
C GLU A 544 9.67 26.79 21.49
N ILE A 545 9.40 25.64 20.86
CA ILE A 545 8.08 24.97 20.88
C ILE A 545 8.28 23.56 21.43
N ILE A 546 7.41 23.15 22.35
CA ILE A 546 7.44 21.84 23.00
C ILE A 546 6.25 21.01 22.52
N LEU A 547 6.51 19.81 22.03
CA LEU A 547 5.51 18.78 21.77
C LEU A 547 5.53 17.77 22.92
N SER A 548 4.36 17.36 23.41
CA SER A 548 4.24 16.41 24.52
C SER A 548 3.40 15.22 24.11
N ALA A 549 3.96 14.02 24.25
CA ALA A 549 3.23 12.76 24.04
C ALA A 549 2.54 12.31 25.33
N SER A 550 1.52 11.45 25.19
CA SER A 550 0.70 10.95 26.31
C SER A 550 1.47 10.09 27.31
N ASP A 551 2.60 9.50 26.90
CA ASP A 551 3.50 8.70 27.73
C ASP A 551 4.53 9.53 28.51
N GLY A 552 4.47 10.86 28.37
CA GLY A 552 5.35 11.81 29.05
C GLY A 552 6.63 12.14 28.29
N GLN A 553 6.89 11.54 27.13
CA GLN A 553 7.99 11.96 26.26
C GLN A 553 7.74 13.36 25.72
N LYS A 554 8.81 14.11 25.48
CA LYS A 554 8.75 15.47 24.95
C LYS A 554 9.77 15.69 23.84
N LEU A 555 9.37 16.49 22.86
CA LEU A 555 10.23 17.00 21.81
C LEU A 555 10.28 18.52 21.86
N ARG A 556 11.46 19.08 21.67
CA ARG A 556 11.69 20.52 21.54
C ARG A 556 12.03 20.86 20.09
N LEU A 557 11.30 21.79 19.51
CA LEU A 557 11.62 22.47 18.26
C LEU A 557 12.22 23.83 18.59
N MET A 558 13.48 24.04 18.25
CA MET A 558 14.23 25.29 18.49
C MET A 558 14.38 26.07 17.18
N TYR A 559 14.25 27.40 17.28
CA TYR A 559 14.40 28.34 16.17
C TYR A 559 14.94 29.68 16.66
N ASP A 560 15.49 30.53 15.80
CA ASP A 560 15.93 31.90 16.18
C ASP A 560 14.71 32.82 16.20
N ALA A 561 14.27 33.21 17.41
CA ALA A 561 13.13 34.12 17.62
C ALA A 561 13.35 35.55 17.10
N ARG A 562 14.60 35.92 16.77
CA ARG A 562 14.88 37.20 16.09
C ARG A 562 14.55 37.12 14.57
N GLN A 563 14.57 35.93 14.02
CA GLN A 563 14.28 35.67 12.60
C GLN A 563 12.86 35.18 12.37
N LEU A 564 12.27 34.47 13.33
CA LEU A 564 11.01 33.73 13.14
C LEU A 564 10.01 34.02 14.26
N ASN A 565 8.75 34.20 13.89
CA ASN A 565 7.60 34.25 14.79
C ASN A 565 6.78 32.97 14.68
N ALA A 566 6.55 32.31 15.82
CA ALA A 566 5.72 31.11 15.88
C ALA A 566 4.22 31.43 15.83
N ALA A 567 3.47 30.68 15.04
CA ALA A 567 2.02 30.68 15.02
C ALA A 567 1.53 29.23 14.99
N ILE A 568 0.57 28.89 15.85
CA ILE A 568 -0.02 27.54 15.91
C ILE A 568 -1.45 27.62 15.41
N GLN A 569 -1.80 26.76 14.48
CA GLN A 569 -3.14 26.61 13.94
C GLN A 569 -3.57 25.15 14.05
N THR A 570 -4.86 24.89 13.97
CA THR A 570 -5.42 23.53 13.89
C THR A 570 -6.20 23.38 12.60
N ALA A 571 -6.14 22.17 12.04
CA ALA A 571 -6.97 21.76 10.93
C ALA A 571 -7.62 20.40 11.26
N GLU A 572 -8.74 20.10 10.62
CA GLU A 572 -9.37 18.79 10.70
C GLU A 572 -8.96 17.96 9.47
N HIS A 573 -8.56 16.74 9.69
CA HIS A 573 -8.26 15.75 8.68
C HIS A 573 -9.19 14.54 8.82
N LEU A 574 -9.71 14.04 7.69
CA LEU A 574 -10.40 12.76 7.64
C LEU A 574 -9.42 11.70 7.14
N ASP A 575 -9.11 10.72 7.99
CA ASP A 575 -8.26 9.60 7.61
C ASP A 575 -8.91 8.73 6.52
N HIS A 576 -8.19 7.74 6.03
CA HIS A 576 -8.70 6.82 5.00
C HIS A 576 -9.98 6.08 5.41
N SER A 577 -10.21 5.86 6.69
CA SER A 577 -11.42 5.24 7.25
C SER A 577 -12.57 6.23 7.47
N GLY A 578 -12.30 7.54 7.28
CA GLY A 578 -13.26 8.62 7.49
C GLY A 578 -13.39 9.05 8.96
N ASN A 579 -12.40 8.74 9.81
CA ASN A 579 -12.34 9.26 11.16
C ASN A 579 -11.72 10.67 11.15
N ALA A 580 -12.29 11.58 11.96
CA ALA A 580 -11.78 12.93 12.10
C ALA A 580 -10.59 12.96 13.07
N GLU A 581 -9.52 13.64 12.67
CA GLU A 581 -8.32 13.88 13.46
C GLU A 581 -8.00 15.37 13.51
N THR A 582 -7.57 15.87 14.68
CA THR A 582 -7.05 17.23 14.80
C THR A 582 -5.56 17.25 14.44
N VAL A 583 -5.21 18.05 13.47
CA VAL A 583 -3.84 18.26 13.00
C VAL A 583 -3.37 19.63 13.48
N TYR A 584 -2.18 19.69 14.07
CA TYR A 584 -1.54 20.95 14.47
C TYR A 584 -0.56 21.38 13.39
N LEU A 585 -0.75 22.62 12.92
CA LEU A 585 0.11 23.31 11.96
C LEU A 585 0.98 24.29 12.77
N VAL A 586 2.25 23.98 12.89
CA VAL A 586 3.24 24.84 13.55
C VAL A 586 3.94 25.65 12.47
N ASP A 587 3.59 26.91 12.36
CA ASP A 587 4.10 27.85 11.37
C ASP A 587 5.14 28.78 12.01
N LEU A 588 6.38 28.75 11.53
CA LEU A 588 7.44 29.67 11.88
C LEU A 588 7.58 30.68 10.74
N LYS A 589 7.04 31.88 10.95
CA LYS A 589 6.99 32.95 9.93
C LYS A 589 8.21 33.85 10.02
N SER A 590 8.92 34.03 8.89
CA SER A 590 10.05 34.96 8.84
C SER A 590 9.60 36.40 9.15
N VAL A 591 10.37 37.06 10.00
CA VAL A 591 10.19 38.49 10.34
C VAL A 591 10.77 39.41 9.29
N ASP A 592 11.78 38.90 8.55
CA ASP A 592 12.52 39.62 7.54
C ASP A 592 12.02 39.23 6.12
N THR A 593 12.07 40.19 5.20
CA THR A 593 11.80 40.02 3.79
C THR A 593 13.07 40.20 2.93
N ALA A 594 14.25 39.99 3.52
CA ALA A 594 15.53 40.03 2.81
C ALA A 594 15.54 39.04 1.64
N ARG A 595 16.22 39.39 0.55
CA ARG A 595 16.32 38.53 -0.64
C ARG A 595 17.08 37.24 -0.36
N GLN A 596 18.08 37.29 0.51
CA GLN A 596 18.86 36.13 0.91
C GLN A 596 18.61 35.84 2.38
N GLN A 597 18.14 34.62 2.66
CA GLN A 597 17.87 34.16 4.01
C GLN A 597 18.37 32.74 4.20
N VAL A 598 18.86 32.46 5.40
CA VAL A 598 19.16 31.11 5.86
C VAL A 598 18.40 30.91 7.17
N ILE A 599 17.49 29.97 7.18
CA ILE A 599 16.62 29.65 8.30
C ILE A 599 16.98 28.26 8.80
N SER A 600 17.32 28.15 10.10
CA SER A 600 17.68 26.86 10.71
C SER A 600 16.77 26.55 11.88
N MET A 601 16.24 25.34 11.92
CA MET A 601 15.39 24.80 12.97
C MET A 601 15.96 23.47 13.45
N THR A 602 15.94 23.22 14.75
CA THR A 602 16.49 21.99 15.33
C THR A 602 15.43 21.28 16.17
N LEU A 603 15.25 20.00 15.89
CA LEU A 603 14.39 19.09 16.63
C LEU A 603 15.26 18.25 17.57
N GLU A 604 14.96 18.32 18.88
CA GLU A 604 15.72 17.65 19.92
C GLU A 604 14.78 17.01 20.95
N PRO A 605 14.86 15.66 21.15
CA PRO A 605 14.13 15.01 22.23
C PRO A 605 14.60 15.49 23.61
N MET A 606 13.66 15.64 24.52
CA MET A 606 13.93 16.01 25.92
C MET A 606 13.87 14.74 26.77
N PHE A 607 15.03 14.22 27.18
CA PHE A 607 15.15 13.00 27.98
C PHE A 607 15.26 13.29 29.47
#